data_f13abc46b8259b546fdcb6025a4e6e77
#
_entry.id   f13abc46b8259b546fdcb6025a4e6e77
#
_cell.length_a   1.000
_cell.length_b   1.000
_cell.length_c   1.000
_cell.angle_alpha   90.00
_cell.angle_beta   90.00
_cell.angle_gamma   90.00
#
_symmetry.space_group_name_H-M   'P 1'
#
loop_
_entity.id
_entity.type
_entity.pdbx_description
1 polymer ?
#
loop_
_entity_poly.entity_id
_entity_poly.type
_entity_poly.pdbx_seq_one_letter_code
_entity_poly.pdbx_strand_id
1 'polypeptide(L)'
;INDLNSPHCFQDVIALIEAASLSGRRPDTLILPKTQTRADISFLDRLLLQVESAHGIKESVGIEALIEDAKGMININEIAAGSPRLESLIFGMGDFAASQHMPMLDIGRQGAYPGDLWHYPRSRLVMAARAHGLVPIDGPFADYKDAEGLTADSQTGKLLGLSGKWAIHPNQVPIISECFSPDSEDVARARSQKAAYEQALEA
;
A
#
# COMPACT_ATOMS: atom_id res chain seq x y z
N ILE A 1 6.42 -10.95 3.86
CA ILE A 1 7.77 -11.44 4.21
C ILE A 1 8.30 -10.71 5.44
N ASN A 2 9.34 -11.26 6.10
CA ASN A 2 10.05 -10.56 7.14
C ASN A 2 10.81 -9.33 6.61
N ASP A 3 11.14 -8.36 7.49
CA ASP A 3 11.95 -7.20 7.11
C ASP A 3 13.41 -7.56 6.82
N LEU A 4 14.13 -6.67 6.13
CA LEU A 4 15.51 -6.91 5.69
C LEU A 4 16.54 -7.04 6.81
N ASN A 5 16.22 -6.59 8.03
CA ASN A 5 17.10 -6.78 9.20
C ASN A 5 16.87 -8.14 9.87
N SER A 6 15.82 -8.86 9.47
CA SER A 6 15.56 -10.22 9.92
C SER A 6 16.46 -11.21 9.16
N PRO A 7 17.04 -12.21 9.84
CA PRO A 7 17.78 -13.28 9.15
C PRO A 7 16.89 -14.20 8.31
N HIS A 8 15.58 -14.01 8.33
CA HIS A 8 14.59 -14.84 7.63
C HIS A 8 14.08 -14.24 6.33
N CYS A 9 14.28 -12.95 6.05
CA CYS A 9 13.72 -12.27 4.88
C CYS A 9 14.04 -12.99 3.55
N PHE A 10 15.30 -13.29 3.31
CA PHE A 10 15.70 -13.98 2.06
C PHE A 10 15.15 -15.41 1.98
N GLN A 11 15.03 -16.09 3.13
CA GLN A 11 14.46 -17.44 3.21
C GLN A 11 12.97 -17.44 2.86
N ASP A 12 12.22 -16.43 3.33
CA ASP A 12 10.80 -16.26 2.98
C ASP A 12 10.63 -16.14 1.47
N VAL A 13 11.45 -15.28 0.82
CA VAL A 13 11.38 -15.07 -0.62
C VAL A 13 11.64 -16.38 -1.37
N ILE A 14 12.73 -17.10 -1.01
CA ILE A 14 13.07 -18.36 -1.64
C ILE A 14 11.95 -19.38 -1.47
N ALA A 15 11.47 -19.57 -0.23
CA ALA A 15 10.43 -20.56 0.07
C ALA A 15 9.10 -20.26 -0.64
N LEU A 16 8.70 -18.99 -0.73
CA LEU A 16 7.47 -18.60 -1.42
C LEU A 16 7.56 -18.82 -2.93
N ILE A 17 8.69 -18.47 -3.56
CA ILE A 17 8.88 -18.66 -5.01
C ILE A 17 9.05 -20.15 -5.35
N GLU A 18 9.73 -20.91 -4.52
CA GLU A 18 9.84 -22.37 -4.68
C GLU A 18 8.46 -23.03 -4.58
N ALA A 19 7.67 -22.70 -3.56
CA ALA A 19 6.31 -23.21 -3.40
C ALA A 19 5.40 -22.79 -4.57
N ALA A 20 5.56 -21.58 -5.09
CA ALA A 20 4.86 -21.09 -6.27
C ALA A 20 5.18 -21.92 -7.52
N SER A 21 6.46 -22.21 -7.74
CA SER A 21 6.93 -23.06 -8.85
C SER A 21 6.32 -24.47 -8.78
N LEU A 22 6.30 -25.07 -7.59
CA LEU A 22 5.76 -26.42 -7.37
C LEU A 22 4.24 -26.49 -7.51
N SER A 23 3.52 -25.47 -7.08
CA SER A 23 2.04 -25.43 -7.08
C SER A 23 1.44 -24.90 -8.39
N GLY A 24 2.23 -24.25 -9.23
CA GLY A 24 1.76 -23.50 -10.39
C GLY A 24 0.96 -22.24 -10.02
N ARG A 25 1.03 -21.79 -8.75
CA ARG A 25 0.36 -20.59 -8.24
C ARG A 25 1.40 -19.68 -7.60
N ARG A 26 1.69 -18.55 -8.23
CA ARG A 26 2.60 -17.55 -7.66
C ARG A 26 1.82 -16.47 -6.89
N PRO A 27 2.44 -15.81 -5.90
CA PRO A 27 1.90 -14.57 -5.38
C PRO A 27 1.98 -13.48 -6.46
N ASP A 28 1.02 -12.58 -6.51
CA ASP A 28 1.09 -11.43 -7.41
C ASP A 28 2.16 -10.45 -6.94
N THR A 29 2.20 -10.17 -5.65
CA THR A 29 3.14 -9.25 -5.00
C THR A 29 3.72 -9.84 -3.71
N LEU A 30 4.88 -9.30 -3.29
CA LEU A 30 5.41 -9.47 -1.94
C LEU A 30 5.48 -8.11 -1.24
N ILE A 31 4.97 -8.06 0.00
CA ILE A 31 5.04 -6.87 0.83
C ILE A 31 6.36 -6.87 1.59
N LEU A 32 7.16 -5.80 1.39
CA LEU A 32 8.39 -5.54 2.14
C LEU A 32 8.08 -4.58 3.30
N PRO A 33 8.08 -5.06 4.55
CA PRO A 33 7.90 -4.21 5.72
C PRO A 33 9.16 -3.39 6.00
N LYS A 34 9.01 -2.33 6.78
CA LYS A 34 10.09 -1.45 7.26
C LYS A 34 11.02 -0.95 6.17
N THR A 35 10.45 -0.66 5.00
CA THR A 35 11.19 -0.11 3.86
C THR A 35 11.67 1.30 4.19
N GLN A 36 12.98 1.53 4.19
CA GLN A 36 13.60 2.79 4.60
C GLN A 36 14.33 3.51 3.47
N THR A 37 14.77 2.78 2.45
CA THR A 37 15.62 3.32 1.39
C THR A 37 15.31 2.69 0.03
N ARG A 38 15.73 3.36 -1.03
CA ARG A 38 15.72 2.78 -2.39
C ARG A 38 16.49 1.45 -2.46
N ALA A 39 17.57 1.32 -1.69
CA ALA A 39 18.41 0.13 -1.69
C ALA A 39 17.64 -1.11 -1.21
N ASP A 40 16.68 -0.94 -0.30
CA ASP A 40 15.85 -2.03 0.22
C ASP A 40 15.00 -2.63 -0.91
N ILE A 41 14.36 -1.76 -1.70
CA ILE A 41 13.59 -2.19 -2.88
C ILE A 41 14.48 -2.83 -3.94
N SER A 42 15.65 -2.23 -4.21
CA SER A 42 16.59 -2.76 -5.21
C SER A 42 17.15 -4.12 -4.80
N PHE A 43 17.37 -4.36 -3.51
CA PHE A 43 17.79 -5.66 -3.00
C PHE A 43 16.72 -6.72 -3.25
N LEU A 44 15.47 -6.45 -2.86
CA LEU A 44 14.37 -7.39 -3.05
C LEU A 44 14.14 -7.69 -4.54
N ASP A 45 14.18 -6.67 -5.40
CA ASP A 45 14.08 -6.85 -6.85
C ASP A 45 15.16 -7.80 -7.39
N ARG A 46 16.42 -7.61 -6.97
CA ARG A 46 17.52 -8.48 -7.40
C ARG A 46 17.40 -9.90 -6.88
N LEU A 47 16.95 -10.06 -5.64
CA LEU A 47 16.71 -11.37 -5.05
C LEU A 47 15.58 -12.11 -5.80
N LEU A 48 14.45 -11.43 -6.03
CA LEU A 48 13.34 -11.98 -6.81
C LEU A 48 13.79 -12.41 -8.21
N LEU A 49 14.51 -11.56 -8.92
CA LEU A 49 15.01 -11.88 -10.27
C LEU A 49 15.84 -13.18 -10.27
N GLN A 50 16.72 -13.37 -9.29
CA GLN A 50 17.57 -14.56 -9.20
C GLN A 50 16.75 -15.82 -8.88
N VAL A 51 15.85 -15.72 -7.90
CA VAL A 51 15.06 -16.87 -7.44
C VAL A 51 14.02 -17.28 -8.49
N GLU A 52 13.33 -16.31 -9.12
CA GLU A 52 12.40 -16.56 -10.23
C GLU A 52 13.10 -17.26 -11.40
N SER A 53 14.28 -16.78 -11.77
CA SER A 53 15.09 -17.36 -12.84
C SER A 53 15.49 -18.81 -12.52
N ALA A 54 15.93 -19.07 -11.28
CA ALA A 54 16.33 -20.41 -10.83
C ALA A 54 15.16 -21.41 -10.83
N HIS A 55 13.94 -20.94 -10.62
CA HIS A 55 12.73 -21.77 -10.57
C HIS A 55 11.87 -21.72 -11.86
N GLY A 56 12.34 -21.03 -12.91
CA GLY A 56 11.66 -20.96 -14.20
C GLY A 56 10.36 -20.16 -14.19
N ILE A 57 10.17 -19.26 -13.22
CA ILE A 57 9.03 -18.35 -13.15
C ILE A 57 9.20 -17.26 -14.23
N LYS A 58 8.25 -17.19 -15.16
CA LYS A 58 8.33 -16.26 -16.31
C LYS A 58 7.71 -14.90 -16.01
N GLU A 59 6.66 -14.89 -15.21
CA GLU A 59 5.96 -13.68 -14.83
C GLU A 59 6.54 -13.15 -13.52
N SER A 60 7.02 -11.92 -13.53
CA SER A 60 7.64 -11.29 -12.36
C SER A 60 6.65 -11.11 -11.23
N VAL A 61 7.09 -11.37 -10.01
CA VAL A 61 6.36 -11.03 -8.78
C VAL A 61 6.57 -9.55 -8.48
N GLY A 62 5.48 -8.83 -8.20
CA GLY A 62 5.51 -7.42 -7.84
C GLY A 62 6.02 -7.18 -6.42
N ILE A 63 6.31 -5.93 -6.11
CA ILE A 63 6.73 -5.49 -4.78
C ILE A 63 5.74 -4.45 -4.27
N GLU A 64 5.35 -4.56 -3.01
CA GLU A 64 4.66 -3.52 -2.28
C GLU A 64 5.53 -3.05 -1.11
N ALA A 65 5.70 -1.75 -0.96
CA ALA A 65 6.55 -1.20 0.10
C ALA A 65 5.69 -0.68 1.26
N LEU A 66 5.91 -1.23 2.47
CA LEU A 66 5.28 -0.74 3.67
C LEU A 66 6.16 0.36 4.30
N ILE A 67 5.63 1.58 4.30
CA ILE A 67 6.25 2.79 4.85
C ILE A 67 5.73 2.99 6.27
N GLU A 68 6.52 2.57 7.23
CA GLU A 68 6.09 2.47 8.63
C GLU A 68 7.11 3.00 9.63
N ASP A 69 8.05 3.81 9.16
CA ASP A 69 8.94 4.59 10.04
C ASP A 69 9.29 5.97 9.46
N ALA A 70 9.85 6.81 10.32
CA ALA A 70 10.20 8.18 9.95
C ALA A 70 11.23 8.26 8.82
N LYS A 71 12.21 7.34 8.79
CA LYS A 71 13.25 7.31 7.75
C LYS A 71 12.66 6.92 6.39
N GLY A 72 11.79 5.90 6.35
CA GLY A 72 11.07 5.51 5.15
C GLY A 72 10.20 6.65 4.62
N MET A 73 9.49 7.36 5.50
CA MET A 73 8.65 8.49 5.10
C MET A 73 9.47 9.68 4.57
N ILE A 74 10.66 9.94 5.10
CA ILE A 74 11.56 10.99 4.58
C ILE A 74 12.08 10.61 3.19
N ASN A 75 12.43 9.36 2.97
CA ASN A 75 13.01 8.83 1.73
C ASN A 75 11.97 8.33 0.72
N ILE A 76 10.69 8.57 0.95
CA ILE A 76 9.59 7.94 0.20
C ILE A 76 9.68 8.13 -1.32
N ASN A 77 10.16 9.27 -1.80
CA ASN A 77 10.33 9.53 -3.24
C ASN A 77 11.42 8.65 -3.86
N GLU A 78 12.53 8.41 -3.14
CA GLU A 78 13.58 7.52 -3.60
C GLU A 78 13.14 6.06 -3.58
N ILE A 79 12.36 5.68 -2.56
CA ILE A 79 11.74 4.35 -2.45
C ILE A 79 10.79 4.14 -3.62
N ALA A 80 9.90 5.11 -3.90
CA ALA A 80 8.94 5.04 -5.00
C ALA A 80 9.59 4.84 -6.38
N ALA A 81 10.83 5.32 -6.55
CA ALA A 81 11.64 5.13 -7.77
C ALA A 81 12.56 3.89 -7.71
N GLY A 82 12.37 2.99 -6.73
CA GLY A 82 13.34 1.94 -6.38
C GLY A 82 13.45 0.80 -7.40
N SER A 83 12.34 0.43 -8.01
CA SER A 83 12.27 -0.68 -8.98
C SER A 83 11.02 -0.55 -9.87
N PRO A 84 11.08 -1.02 -11.12
CA PRO A 84 9.90 -1.15 -11.97
C PRO A 84 8.91 -2.23 -11.49
N ARG A 85 9.30 -3.10 -10.53
CA ARG A 85 8.43 -4.09 -9.90
C ARG A 85 7.60 -3.50 -8.75
N LEU A 86 7.91 -2.29 -8.30
CA LEU A 86 7.17 -1.65 -7.23
C LEU A 86 5.79 -1.24 -7.74
N GLU A 87 4.73 -1.72 -7.08
CA GLU A 87 3.35 -1.52 -7.50
C GLU A 87 2.59 -0.61 -6.54
N SER A 88 2.91 -0.66 -5.25
CA SER A 88 2.21 0.14 -4.24
C SER A 88 3.11 0.65 -3.12
N LEU A 89 2.65 1.73 -2.50
CA LEU A 89 3.14 2.21 -1.20
C LEU A 89 2.01 2.06 -0.19
N ILE A 90 2.32 1.47 0.97
CA ILE A 90 1.36 1.19 2.03
C ILE A 90 1.77 1.97 3.27
N PHE A 91 0.84 2.65 3.93
CA PHE A 91 1.12 3.41 5.16
C PHE A 91 0.95 2.55 6.41
N GLY A 92 2.03 2.25 7.12
CA GLY A 92 2.02 1.50 8.37
C GLY A 92 1.94 2.41 9.60
N MET A 93 0.76 2.93 9.94
CA MET A 93 0.60 4.00 10.95
C MET A 93 1.03 3.59 12.37
N GLY A 94 0.94 2.32 12.73
CA GLY A 94 1.30 1.84 14.07
C GLY A 94 2.79 1.96 14.35
N ASP A 95 3.61 1.30 13.54
CA ASP A 95 5.07 1.35 13.66
C ASP A 95 5.59 2.77 13.33
N PHE A 96 4.94 3.50 12.43
CA PHE A 96 5.26 4.89 12.17
C PHE A 96 5.10 5.77 13.42
N ALA A 97 3.99 5.63 14.15
CA ALA A 97 3.79 6.34 15.42
C ALA A 97 4.87 5.98 16.46
N ALA A 98 5.21 4.70 16.56
CA ALA A 98 6.26 4.23 17.46
C ALA A 98 7.62 4.81 17.07
N SER A 99 7.96 4.87 15.77
CA SER A 99 9.22 5.43 15.27
C SER A 99 9.37 6.92 15.56
N GLN A 100 8.27 7.64 15.72
CA GLN A 100 8.22 9.05 16.08
C GLN A 100 8.04 9.31 17.58
N HIS A 101 8.03 8.25 18.41
CA HIS A 101 7.77 8.34 19.85
C HIS A 101 6.43 9.03 20.18
N MET A 102 5.42 8.84 19.32
CA MET A 102 4.09 9.38 19.57
C MET A 102 3.44 8.64 20.75
N PRO A 103 2.81 9.36 21.70
CA PRO A 103 2.17 8.74 22.87
C PRO A 103 0.81 8.14 22.48
N MET A 104 0.81 7.15 21.57
CA MET A 104 -0.41 6.50 21.08
C MET A 104 -0.56 5.11 21.68
N LEU A 105 -1.73 4.84 22.22
CA LEU A 105 -2.13 3.53 22.72
C LEU A 105 -3.03 2.78 21.73
N ASP A 106 -3.75 3.50 20.86
CA ASP A 106 -4.69 2.92 19.91
C ASP A 106 -4.37 3.38 18.47
N ILE A 107 -4.07 2.42 17.60
CA ILE A 107 -3.78 2.67 16.19
C ILE A 107 -5.06 3.07 15.44
N GLY A 108 -5.04 4.20 14.76
CA GLY A 108 -6.17 4.71 13.96
C GLY A 108 -7.13 5.61 14.70
N ARG A 109 -7.11 5.66 16.06
CA ARG A 109 -7.91 6.62 16.79
C ARG A 109 -7.26 8.00 16.75
N GLN A 110 -8.06 9.01 16.42
CA GLN A 110 -7.71 10.40 16.64
C GLN A 110 -7.90 10.70 18.14
N GLY A 111 -6.80 10.90 18.86
CA GLY A 111 -6.84 11.30 20.26
C GLY A 111 -7.37 12.74 20.44
N ALA A 112 -6.91 13.44 21.48
CA ALA A 112 -7.28 14.85 21.76
C ALA A 112 -6.68 15.88 20.76
N TYR A 113 -5.98 15.44 19.72
CA TYR A 113 -5.44 16.33 18.70
C TYR A 113 -6.58 16.92 17.84
N PRO A 114 -6.66 18.24 17.66
CA PRO A 114 -7.78 18.90 16.99
C PRO A 114 -7.82 18.75 15.47
N GLY A 115 -6.94 17.93 14.88
CA GLY A 115 -6.85 17.66 13.46
C GLY A 115 -6.66 16.18 13.16
N ASP A 116 -6.48 15.83 11.90
CA ASP A 116 -6.09 14.48 11.50
C ASP A 116 -4.57 14.30 11.68
N LEU A 117 -4.18 13.45 12.62
CA LEU A 117 -2.77 13.10 12.87
C LEU A 117 -2.07 12.51 11.65
N TRP A 118 -2.81 11.83 10.80
CA TRP A 118 -2.31 11.10 9.65
C TRP A 118 -2.38 11.89 8.35
N HIS A 119 -2.95 13.09 8.37
CA HIS A 119 -3.11 13.92 7.16
C HIS A 119 -1.79 14.11 6.40
N TYR A 120 -0.74 14.55 7.09
CA TYR A 120 0.55 14.80 6.45
C TYR A 120 1.20 13.54 5.89
N PRO A 121 1.40 12.46 6.67
CA PRO A 121 2.03 11.25 6.15
C PRO A 121 1.20 10.57 5.05
N ARG A 122 -0.14 10.55 5.17
CA ARG A 122 -1.02 10.03 4.11
C ARG A 122 -0.89 10.85 2.81
N SER A 123 -0.97 12.17 2.90
CA SER A 123 -0.83 13.08 1.75
C SER A 123 0.54 12.94 1.09
N ARG A 124 1.61 12.83 1.87
CA ARG A 124 2.97 12.64 1.37
C ARG A 124 3.12 11.31 0.64
N LEU A 125 2.57 10.24 1.20
CA LEU A 125 2.57 8.91 0.56
C LEU A 125 1.78 8.91 -0.75
N VAL A 126 0.60 9.52 -0.76
CA VAL A 126 -0.23 9.65 -1.98
C VAL A 126 0.52 10.41 -3.07
N MET A 127 1.12 11.55 -2.74
CA MET A 127 1.90 12.34 -3.72
C MET A 127 3.05 11.53 -4.30
N ALA A 128 3.83 10.85 -3.46
CA ALA A 128 4.95 10.03 -3.91
C ALA A 128 4.47 8.86 -4.80
N ALA A 129 3.43 8.14 -4.38
CA ALA A 129 2.87 7.04 -5.15
C ALA A 129 2.37 7.51 -6.53
N ARG A 130 1.56 8.56 -6.57
CA ARG A 130 1.00 9.09 -7.82
C ARG A 130 2.06 9.63 -8.77
N ALA A 131 3.10 10.29 -8.25
CA ALA A 131 4.20 10.80 -9.07
C ALA A 131 4.98 9.68 -9.79
N HIS A 132 4.96 8.47 -9.25
CA HIS A 132 5.64 7.31 -9.81
C HIS A 132 4.70 6.24 -10.40
N GLY A 133 3.40 6.54 -10.53
CA GLY A 133 2.42 5.60 -11.10
C GLY A 133 2.06 4.42 -10.18
N LEU A 134 2.36 4.53 -8.88
CA LEU A 134 2.10 3.50 -7.88
C LEU A 134 0.71 3.66 -7.25
N VAL A 135 0.22 2.58 -6.64
CA VAL A 135 -1.05 2.58 -5.91
C VAL A 135 -0.81 2.95 -4.44
N PRO A 136 -1.39 4.05 -3.92
CA PRO A 136 -1.32 4.39 -2.51
C PRO A 136 -2.37 3.63 -1.69
N ILE A 137 -1.93 2.89 -0.68
CA ILE A 137 -2.77 2.07 0.19
C ILE A 137 -2.66 2.58 1.63
N ASP A 138 -3.78 2.68 2.31
CA ASP A 138 -3.83 3.05 3.72
C ASP A 138 -3.56 1.85 4.65
N GLY A 139 -3.07 2.13 5.83
CA GLY A 139 -2.86 1.14 6.87
C GLY A 139 -4.16 0.67 7.56
N PRO A 140 -4.05 -0.29 8.49
CA PRO A 140 -5.20 -0.85 9.16
C PRO A 140 -5.83 0.10 10.19
N PHE A 141 -7.12 -0.06 10.43
CA PHE A 141 -7.83 0.51 11.56
C PHE A 141 -7.93 -0.55 12.67
N ALA A 142 -7.34 -0.29 13.84
CA ALA A 142 -7.13 -1.33 14.84
C ALA A 142 -8.40 -1.79 15.55
N ASP A 143 -9.35 -0.89 15.82
CA ASP A 143 -10.61 -1.26 16.46
C ASP A 143 -11.60 -1.88 15.45
N TYR A 144 -11.44 -3.19 15.23
CA TYR A 144 -12.29 -3.92 14.28
C TYR A 144 -13.77 -4.02 14.69
N LYS A 145 -14.14 -3.55 15.89
CA LYS A 145 -15.51 -3.49 16.37
C LYS A 145 -16.18 -2.13 16.13
N ASP A 146 -15.39 -1.11 15.87
CA ASP A 146 -15.86 0.24 15.60
C ASP A 146 -16.06 0.45 14.08
N ALA A 147 -17.23 0.06 13.59
CA ALA A 147 -17.59 0.19 12.18
C ALA A 147 -17.75 1.65 11.73
N GLU A 148 -18.23 2.52 12.60
CA GLU A 148 -18.42 3.96 12.30
C GLU A 148 -17.07 4.66 12.18
N GLY A 149 -16.16 4.40 13.13
CA GLY A 149 -14.79 4.94 13.09
C GLY A 149 -14.02 4.44 11.86
N LEU A 150 -14.13 3.14 11.52
CA LEU A 150 -13.54 2.59 10.30
C LEU A 150 -14.06 3.27 9.04
N THR A 151 -15.38 3.51 8.97
CA THR A 151 -16.01 4.19 7.84
C THR A 151 -15.48 5.62 7.70
N ALA A 152 -15.48 6.39 8.79
CA ALA A 152 -15.01 7.79 8.80
C ALA A 152 -13.51 7.88 8.41
N ASP A 153 -12.67 6.99 8.94
CA ASP A 153 -11.24 6.94 8.63
C ASP A 153 -11.00 6.55 7.16
N SER A 154 -11.76 5.57 6.64
CA SER A 154 -11.68 5.15 5.24
C SER A 154 -12.12 6.24 4.27
N GLN A 155 -13.19 6.97 4.59
CA GLN A 155 -13.66 8.12 3.81
C GLN A 155 -12.63 9.25 3.79
N THR A 156 -12.01 9.55 4.92
CA THR A 156 -10.91 10.51 5.01
C THR A 156 -9.74 10.09 4.13
N GLY A 157 -9.33 8.82 4.20
CA GLY A 157 -8.28 8.28 3.35
C GLY A 157 -8.60 8.39 1.86
N LYS A 158 -9.83 8.06 1.45
CA LYS A 158 -10.30 8.21 0.05
C LYS A 158 -10.23 9.66 -0.42
N LEU A 159 -10.67 10.62 0.41
CA LEU A 159 -10.60 12.05 0.10
C LEU A 159 -9.16 12.55 -0.09
N LEU A 160 -8.19 11.99 0.63
CA LEU A 160 -6.78 12.28 0.46
C LEU A 160 -6.16 11.63 -0.78
N GLY A 161 -6.89 10.74 -1.47
CA GLY A 161 -6.45 10.10 -2.71
C GLY A 161 -5.90 8.68 -2.55
N LEU A 162 -6.04 8.07 -1.37
CA LEU A 162 -5.74 6.66 -1.18
C LEU A 162 -6.69 5.78 -2.00
N SER A 163 -6.23 4.64 -2.48
CA SER A 163 -6.98 3.74 -3.37
C SER A 163 -7.59 2.54 -2.64
N GLY A 164 -7.20 2.32 -1.41
CA GLY A 164 -7.65 1.20 -0.59
C GLY A 164 -7.08 1.30 0.82
N LYS A 165 -7.41 0.31 1.64
CA LYS A 165 -7.02 0.23 3.03
C LYS A 165 -6.85 -1.22 3.46
N TRP A 166 -5.88 -1.52 4.31
CA TRP A 166 -5.72 -2.84 4.89
C TRP A 166 -6.88 -3.18 5.83
N ALA A 167 -7.40 -4.41 5.70
CA ALA A 167 -8.30 -5.01 6.66
C ALA A 167 -7.52 -6.00 7.53
N ILE A 168 -7.65 -5.89 8.85
CA ILE A 168 -7.07 -6.84 9.82
C ILE A 168 -8.11 -7.81 10.39
N HIS A 169 -9.38 -7.66 10.00
CA HIS A 169 -10.46 -8.56 10.37
C HIS A 169 -11.46 -8.69 9.20
N PRO A 170 -12.05 -9.88 8.96
CA PRO A 170 -13.00 -10.10 7.87
C PRO A 170 -14.19 -9.12 7.85
N ASN A 171 -14.68 -8.72 9.03
CA ASN A 171 -15.80 -7.77 9.14
C ASN A 171 -15.47 -6.37 8.56
N GLN A 172 -14.20 -6.02 8.43
CA GLN A 172 -13.78 -4.73 7.88
C GLN A 172 -13.85 -4.71 6.34
N VAL A 173 -13.74 -5.87 5.69
CA VAL A 173 -13.66 -5.97 4.22
C VAL A 173 -14.86 -5.33 3.52
N PRO A 174 -16.13 -5.65 3.87
CA PRO A 174 -17.27 -5.04 3.18
C PRO A 174 -17.34 -3.52 3.39
N ILE A 175 -17.02 -3.01 4.57
CA ILE A 175 -17.02 -1.57 4.89
C ILE A 175 -15.97 -0.85 4.05
N ILE A 176 -14.74 -1.36 4.03
CA ILE A 176 -13.64 -0.77 3.25
C ILE A 176 -13.98 -0.82 1.75
N SER A 177 -14.47 -1.96 1.26
CA SER A 177 -14.84 -2.12 -0.15
C SER A 177 -15.92 -1.14 -0.57
N GLU A 178 -16.94 -0.91 0.27
CA GLU A 178 -17.97 0.09 0.01
C GLU A 178 -17.39 1.51 -0.01
N CYS A 179 -16.57 1.88 0.97
CA CYS A 179 -15.96 3.21 1.06
C CYS A 179 -15.08 3.53 -0.16
N PHE A 180 -14.27 2.58 -0.63
CA PHE A 180 -13.34 2.82 -1.75
C PHE A 180 -13.94 2.55 -3.13
N SER A 181 -15.10 1.92 -3.20
CA SER A 181 -15.83 1.78 -4.48
C SER A 181 -16.30 3.14 -5.00
N PRO A 182 -16.28 3.36 -6.32
CA PRO A 182 -16.85 4.57 -6.88
C PRO A 182 -18.37 4.53 -6.76
N ASP A 183 -18.96 5.71 -6.52
CA ASP A 183 -20.41 5.88 -6.54
C ASP A 183 -20.99 5.62 -7.94
N SER A 184 -22.17 5.00 -8.02
CA SER A 184 -22.80 4.66 -9.29
C SER A 184 -23.18 5.90 -10.12
N GLU A 185 -23.55 7.00 -9.49
CA GLU A 185 -23.88 8.26 -10.15
C GLU A 185 -22.62 8.92 -10.71
N ASP A 186 -21.51 8.88 -9.94
CA ASP A 186 -20.21 9.37 -10.40
C ASP A 186 -19.69 8.57 -11.60
N VAL A 187 -19.86 7.25 -11.59
CA VAL A 187 -19.53 6.39 -12.74
C VAL A 187 -20.37 6.74 -13.96
N ALA A 188 -21.68 6.92 -13.80
CA ALA A 188 -22.57 7.29 -14.89
C ALA A 188 -22.21 8.67 -15.48
N ARG A 189 -21.93 9.64 -14.60
CA ARG A 189 -21.50 10.99 -14.99
C ARG A 189 -20.18 10.96 -15.76
N ALA A 190 -19.19 10.24 -15.26
CA ALA A 190 -17.88 10.11 -15.89
C ALA A 190 -17.97 9.45 -17.28
N ARG A 191 -18.80 8.40 -17.43
CA ARG A 191 -19.07 7.76 -18.74
C ARG A 191 -19.72 8.72 -19.73
N SER A 192 -20.70 9.50 -19.30
CA SER A 192 -21.37 10.51 -20.14
C SER A 192 -20.38 11.59 -20.60
N GLN A 193 -19.56 12.11 -19.70
CA GLN A 193 -18.54 13.11 -20.03
C GLN A 193 -17.50 12.57 -21.01
N LYS A 194 -17.04 11.34 -20.78
CA LYS A 194 -16.08 10.67 -21.69
C LYS A 194 -16.67 10.53 -23.10
N ALA A 195 -17.91 10.04 -23.22
CA ALA A 195 -18.57 9.88 -24.51
C ALA A 195 -18.75 11.22 -25.25
N ALA A 196 -19.14 12.28 -24.54
CA ALA A 196 -19.27 13.61 -25.12
C ALA A 196 -17.91 14.18 -25.62
N TYR A 197 -16.84 13.93 -24.86
CA TYR A 197 -15.50 14.33 -25.27
C TYR A 197 -15.01 13.58 -26.51
N GLU A 198 -15.21 12.26 -26.56
CA GLU A 198 -14.85 11.43 -27.72
C GLU A 198 -15.59 11.88 -28.98
N GLN A 199 -16.90 12.16 -28.90
CA GLN A 199 -17.68 12.71 -30.00
C GLN A 199 -17.16 14.08 -30.49
N ALA A 200 -16.73 14.93 -29.57
CA ALA A 200 -16.18 16.25 -29.91
C ALA A 200 -14.81 16.19 -30.59
N LEU A 201 -14.04 15.10 -30.37
CA LEU A 201 -12.76 14.89 -31.07
C LEU A 201 -12.91 14.35 -32.50
N GLU A 202 -14.07 13.69 -32.81
CA GLU A 202 -14.36 13.13 -34.13
C GLU A 202 -15.05 14.13 -35.06
N ALA A 203 -15.49 15.27 -34.55
CA ALA A 203 -16.19 16.33 -35.28
C ALA A 203 -15.22 17.42 -35.78
#